data_4678fd1cf4416d101ee4db718c0ba70f
#
_entry.id   4678fd1cf4416d101ee4db718c0ba70f
#
_cell.length_a   1.000
_cell.length_b   1.000
_cell.length_c   1.000
_cell.angle_alpha   90.00
_cell.angle_beta   90.00
_cell.angle_gamma   90.00
#
_symmetry.space_group_name_H-M   'P 1'
#
loop_
_entity.id
_entity.type
_entity.pdbx_description
1 polymer ?
#
loop_
_entity_poly.entity_id
_entity_poly.type
_entity_poly.pdbx_seq_one_letter_code
_entity_poly.pdbx_strand_id
1 'polypeptide(L)' 'MDTFHWLDVERIGEELFDAHPEMDPVGVSFPQLRDLVRTLEGFEEQTGHPCNERILEAIQQAWIDERDA' A
#
# COMPACT_ATOMS: atom_id res chain seq x y z
N MET A 1 11.02 16.37 2.15
CA MET A 1 10.81 14.95 1.83
C MET A 1 9.34 14.68 1.71
N ASP A 2 8.97 13.96 0.66
CA ASP A 2 7.57 13.61 0.47
C ASP A 2 7.18 12.47 1.39
N THR A 3 6.09 12.65 2.10
CA THR A 3 5.48 11.59 2.90
C THR A 3 4.12 11.25 2.32
N PHE A 4 3.62 10.09 2.65
CA PHE A 4 2.29 9.65 2.20
C PHE A 4 1.61 8.89 3.32
N HIS A 5 0.30 8.75 3.22
CA HIS A 5 -0.52 8.12 4.26
C HIS A 5 -1.59 7.24 3.63
N TRP A 6 -2.47 6.66 4.46
CA TRP A 6 -3.45 5.67 4.00
C TRP A 6 -4.34 6.12 2.84
N LEU A 7 -4.60 7.43 2.72
CA LEU A 7 -5.45 7.94 1.63
C LEU A 7 -4.70 8.08 0.30
N ASP A 8 -3.38 8.00 0.32
CA ASP A 8 -2.56 8.09 -0.88
C ASP A 8 -2.42 6.71 -1.53
N VAL A 9 -3.53 6.13 -1.92
CA VAL A 9 -3.63 4.75 -2.38
C VAL A 9 -2.73 4.47 -3.58
N GLU A 10 -2.76 5.35 -4.58
CA GLU A 10 -1.93 5.15 -5.78
C GLU A 10 -0.45 5.22 -5.46
N ARG A 11 -0.04 6.16 -4.62
CA ARG A 11 1.35 6.28 -4.20
C ARG A 11 1.80 5.04 -3.43
N ILE A 12 0.93 4.53 -2.55
CA ILE A 12 1.23 3.32 -1.80
C ILE A 12 1.42 2.14 -2.74
N GLY A 13 0.56 2.01 -3.75
CA GLY A 13 0.69 0.94 -4.74
C GLY A 13 2.03 1.00 -5.48
N GLU A 14 2.45 2.19 -5.90
CA GLU A 14 3.73 2.39 -6.55
C GLU A 14 4.89 2.02 -5.64
N GLU A 15 4.85 2.47 -4.39
CA GLU A 15 5.91 2.18 -3.42
C GLU A 15 5.99 0.70 -3.09
N LEU A 16 4.85 0.02 -2.98
CA LEU A 16 4.82 -1.42 -2.75
C LEU A 16 5.43 -2.18 -3.91
N PHE A 17 5.13 -1.77 -5.14
CA PHE A 17 5.72 -2.40 -6.31
C PHE A 17 7.24 -2.21 -6.35
N ASP A 18 7.70 -0.99 -6.04
CA ASP A 18 9.13 -0.70 -6.02
C ASP A 18 9.87 -1.48 -4.94
N ALA A 19 9.26 -1.62 -3.77
CA ALA A 19 9.88 -2.32 -2.64
C ALA A 19 9.81 -3.85 -2.78
N HIS A 20 8.75 -4.35 -3.42
CA HIS A 20 8.48 -5.79 -3.53
C HIS A 20 8.12 -6.19 -4.95
N PRO A 21 9.04 -6.02 -5.93
CA PRO A 21 8.72 -6.22 -7.35
C PRO A 21 8.37 -7.66 -7.71
N GLU A 22 8.77 -8.62 -6.88
CA GLU A 22 8.53 -10.04 -7.14
C GLU A 22 7.34 -10.59 -6.36
N MET A 23 6.76 -9.79 -5.47
CA MET A 23 5.64 -10.25 -4.64
C MET A 23 4.33 -10.15 -5.41
N ASP A 24 3.51 -11.19 -5.33
CA ASP A 24 2.20 -11.22 -5.96
C ASP A 24 1.16 -10.60 -5.02
N PRO A 25 0.63 -9.41 -5.34
CA PRO A 25 -0.32 -8.74 -4.46
C PRO A 25 -1.63 -9.50 -4.26
N VAL A 26 -2.02 -10.34 -5.20
CA VAL A 26 -3.26 -11.11 -5.10
C VAL A 26 -3.20 -12.09 -3.93
N GLY A 27 -2.03 -12.63 -3.63
CA GLY A 27 -1.86 -13.60 -2.55
C GLY A 27 -1.61 -12.99 -1.18
N VAL A 28 -1.56 -11.66 -1.08
CA VAL A 28 -1.27 -10.98 0.19
C VAL A 28 -2.57 -10.77 0.98
N SER A 29 -2.57 -11.20 2.25
CA SER A 29 -3.72 -10.97 3.13
C SER A 29 -3.75 -9.50 3.56
N PHE A 30 -4.93 -9.03 4.01
CA PHE A 30 -5.05 -7.64 4.46
C PHE A 30 -4.16 -7.34 5.69
N PRO A 31 -4.09 -8.20 6.71
CA PRO A 31 -3.14 -7.94 7.81
C PRO A 31 -1.70 -7.84 7.33
N GLN A 32 -1.29 -8.70 6.41
CA GLN A 32 0.05 -8.67 5.84
C GLN A 32 0.26 -7.38 5.02
N LEU A 33 -0.73 -7.01 4.22
CA LEU A 33 -0.68 -5.79 3.42
C LEU A 33 -0.51 -4.57 4.30
N ARG A 34 -1.27 -4.49 5.39
CA ARG A 34 -1.15 -3.39 6.35
C ARG A 34 0.26 -3.28 6.90
N ASP A 35 0.84 -4.41 7.29
CA ASP A 35 2.19 -4.43 7.83
C ASP A 35 3.22 -4.01 6.78
N LEU A 36 3.06 -4.46 5.54
CA LEU A 36 3.95 -4.07 4.44
C LEU A 36 3.91 -2.57 4.20
N VAL A 37 2.71 -1.98 4.20
CA VAL A 37 2.57 -0.54 4.00
C VAL A 37 3.26 0.25 5.11
N ARG A 38 3.12 -0.20 6.36
CA ARG A 38 3.73 0.47 7.50
C ARG A 38 5.25 0.44 7.48
N THR A 39 5.84 -0.50 6.76
CA THR A 39 7.30 -0.59 6.64
C THR A 39 7.86 0.24 5.48
N LEU A 40 7.00 0.82 4.65
CA LEU A 40 7.45 1.61 3.51
C LEU A 40 8.12 2.90 3.98
N GLU A 41 9.25 3.23 3.35
CA GLU A 41 9.93 4.48 3.62
C GLU A 41 9.05 5.64 3.15
N GLY A 42 8.88 6.63 4.00
CA GLY A 42 8.05 7.78 3.71
C GLY A 42 6.58 7.63 4.10
N PHE A 43 6.17 6.43 4.50
CA PHE A 43 4.80 6.26 4.96
C PHE A 43 4.64 6.83 6.39
N GLU A 44 3.67 7.69 6.56
CA GLU A 44 3.32 8.26 7.86
C GLU A 44 1.85 8.08 8.13
N GLU A 45 1.53 7.30 9.15
CA GLU A 45 0.16 7.07 9.55
C GLU A 45 -0.38 8.33 10.25
N GLN A 46 -1.52 8.84 9.76
CA GLN A 46 -2.10 10.06 10.33
C GLN A 46 -3.22 9.72 11.30
N THR A 47 -3.27 10.45 12.40
CA THR A 47 -4.36 10.35 13.36
C THR A 47 -5.68 10.74 12.68
N GLY A 48 -6.71 9.93 12.86
CA GLY A 48 -8.01 10.21 12.27
C GLY A 48 -8.23 9.60 10.90
N HIS A 49 -7.22 8.94 10.33
CA HIS A 49 -7.33 8.23 9.06
C HIS A 49 -7.01 6.75 9.27
N PRO A 50 -7.92 6.01 9.90
CA PRO A 50 -7.66 4.61 10.21
C PRO A 50 -7.64 3.75 8.94
N CYS A 51 -6.79 2.74 8.98
CA CYS A 51 -6.79 1.71 7.96
C CYS A 51 -8.04 0.87 8.08
N ASN A 52 -8.76 0.65 6.97
CA ASN A 52 -9.90 -0.23 6.94
C ASN A 52 -9.84 -1.12 5.70
N GLU A 53 -10.75 -2.09 5.62
CA GLU A 53 -10.73 -3.05 4.51
C GLU A 53 -10.90 -2.40 3.15
N ARG A 54 -11.71 -1.35 3.05
CA ARG A 54 -11.93 -0.64 1.80
C ARG A 54 -10.65 0.02 1.31
N ILE A 55 -9.89 0.62 2.22
CA ILE A 55 -8.61 1.23 1.88
C ILE A 55 -7.61 0.16 1.47
N LEU A 56 -7.53 -0.93 2.22
CA LEU A 56 -6.62 -2.03 1.89
C LEU A 56 -6.95 -2.66 0.54
N GLU A 57 -8.23 -2.82 0.24
CA GLU A 57 -8.66 -3.34 -1.05
C GLU A 57 -8.24 -2.41 -2.18
N ALA A 58 -8.41 -1.10 -2.00
CA ALA A 58 -7.99 -0.11 -2.99
C ALA A 58 -6.47 -0.10 -3.18
N ILE A 59 -5.71 -0.25 -2.10
CA ILE A 59 -4.26 -0.33 -2.16
C ILE A 59 -3.83 -1.59 -2.91
N GLN A 60 -4.46 -2.72 -2.62
CA GLN A 60 -4.16 -3.97 -3.31
C GLN A 60 -4.41 -3.82 -4.82
N GLN A 61 -5.52 -3.20 -5.19
CA GLN A 61 -5.84 -2.98 -6.59
C GLN A 61 -4.83 -2.05 -7.26
N ALA A 62 -4.44 -0.98 -6.59
CA ALA A 62 -3.42 -0.06 -7.10
C ALA A 62 -2.08 -0.76 -7.32
N TRP A 63 -1.70 -1.64 -6.40
CA TRP A 63 -0.48 -2.43 -6.53
C TRP A 63 -0.58 -3.38 -7.73
N ILE A 64 -1.72 -4.06 -7.89
CA ILE A 64 -1.94 -4.94 -9.04
C ILE A 64 -1.82 -4.15 -10.34
N ASP A 65 -2.44 -2.97 -10.40
CA ASP A 65 -2.41 -2.11 -11.58
C ASP A 65 -0.99 -1.67 -11.92
N GLU A 66 -0.19 -1.31 -10.91
CA GLU A 66 1.21 -0.95 -11.13
C GLU A 66 2.01 -2.11 -11.68
N ARG A 67 1.77 -3.30 -11.16
CA ARG A 67 2.47 -4.50 -11.58
C ARG A 67 2.14 -4.88 -13.02
N ASP A 68 0.91 -4.61 -13.44
CA ASP A 68 0.43 -4.95 -14.78
C ASP A 68 0.69 -3.85 -15.81
N ALA A 69 1.15 -2.71 -15.36
CA ALA A 69 1.40 -1.56 -16.23
C ALA A 69 2.59 -1.76 -17.16
#